data_569600aeee40e485cc4578034f06ddac
#
_entry.id   569600aeee40e485cc4578034f06ddac
#
_cell.length_a   1.000
_cell.length_b   1.000
_cell.length_c   1.000
_cell.angle_alpha   90.00
_cell.angle_beta   90.00
_cell.angle_gamma   90.00
#
_symmetry.space_group_name_H-M   'P 1'
#
loop_
_entity.id
_entity.type
_entity.pdbx_description
1 polymer ?
#
loop_
_entity_poly.entity_id
_entity_poly.type
_entity_poly.pdbx_seq_one_letter_code
_entity_poly.pdbx_strand_id
1 'polypeptide(L)'
;MGYVTTQDGVEIFYKDWGPRDAQVIFFHHGWPLSADDWDAQMLFFLDHGYRVIAHDRRGHGRSSQVWDGHDMDHYADDVAAVVDHLGVQGAVHVGHSTGGGEVIHYLARHGEDRVSKAVIISAVPPLMVQTPSNPGGLPKSVFDDMNRSGFRRHLFALN
;
A
#
# COMPACT_ATOMS: atom_id res chain seq x y z
N MET A 1 -7.10 15.20 1.15
CA MET A 1 -7.16 14.22 0.05
C MET A 1 -6.59 14.88 -1.19
N GLY A 2 -5.83 14.15 -1.98
CA GLY A 2 -5.20 14.67 -3.19
C GLY A 2 -4.56 13.57 -4.01
N TYR A 3 -3.77 14.00 -4.98
CA TYR A 3 -2.97 13.13 -5.82
C TYR A 3 -1.51 13.58 -5.80
N VAL A 4 -0.61 12.64 -5.94
CA VAL A 4 0.81 12.90 -6.23
C VAL A 4 1.18 12.17 -7.51
N THR A 5 1.94 12.81 -8.37
CA THR A 5 2.48 12.19 -9.59
C THR A 5 3.86 11.62 -9.28
N THR A 6 4.05 10.34 -9.53
CA THR A 6 5.32 9.63 -9.37
C THR A 6 6.30 9.96 -10.48
N GLN A 7 7.55 9.52 -10.38
CA GLN A 7 8.58 9.78 -11.40
C GLN A 7 8.24 9.17 -12.77
N ASP A 8 7.52 8.06 -12.79
CA ASP A 8 7.04 7.38 -13.99
C ASP A 8 5.68 7.89 -14.49
N GLY A 9 5.15 8.97 -13.90
CA GLY A 9 3.94 9.65 -14.35
C GLY A 9 2.63 9.06 -13.85
N VAL A 10 2.68 8.15 -12.88
CA VAL A 10 1.48 7.54 -12.28
C VAL A 10 0.91 8.46 -11.22
N GLU A 11 -0.39 8.71 -11.24
CA GLU A 11 -1.07 9.48 -10.20
C GLU A 11 -1.51 8.55 -9.06
N ILE A 12 -1.02 8.82 -7.86
CA ILE A 12 -1.36 8.09 -6.63
C ILE A 12 -2.29 8.95 -5.79
N PHE A 13 -3.50 8.45 -5.58
CA PHE A 13 -4.48 9.06 -4.68
C PHE A 13 -4.10 8.82 -3.22
N TYR A 14 -4.29 9.85 -2.38
CA TYR A 14 -4.11 9.71 -0.94
C TYR A 14 -5.19 10.46 -0.13
N LYS A 15 -5.47 9.94 1.05
CA LYS A 15 -6.17 10.60 2.16
C LYS A 15 -5.13 11.11 3.14
N ASP A 16 -5.35 12.31 3.69
CA ASP A 16 -4.49 12.92 4.71
C ASP A 16 -5.39 13.77 5.62
N TRP A 17 -5.63 13.28 6.82
CA TRP A 17 -6.55 13.88 7.78
C TRP A 17 -5.84 14.12 9.12
N GLY A 18 -6.25 15.19 9.82
CA GLY A 18 -5.75 15.55 11.14
C GLY A 18 -4.74 16.67 11.14
N PRO A 19 -4.24 17.05 12.36
CA PRO A 19 -3.28 18.12 12.51
C PRO A 19 -1.96 17.82 11.83
N ARG A 20 -1.38 18.81 11.17
CA ARG A 20 -0.14 18.66 10.38
C ARG A 20 1.09 18.32 11.22
N ASP A 21 1.10 18.72 12.47
CA ASP A 21 2.18 18.55 13.44
C ASP A 21 1.98 17.31 14.35
N ALA A 22 0.87 16.58 14.19
CA ALA A 22 0.61 15.38 14.95
C ALA A 22 1.45 14.17 14.47
N GLN A 23 1.61 13.18 15.37
CA GLN A 23 2.22 11.89 15.01
C GLN A 23 1.46 11.24 13.86
N VAL A 24 2.18 10.88 12.81
CA VAL A 24 1.60 10.29 11.60
C VAL A 24 1.44 8.78 11.77
N ILE A 25 0.26 8.28 11.35
CA ILE A 25 0.03 6.86 11.07
C ILE A 25 -0.31 6.74 9.59
N PHE A 26 0.48 5.95 8.85
CA PHE A 26 0.30 5.72 7.43
C PHE A 26 -0.17 4.29 7.18
N PHE A 27 -1.36 4.14 6.58
CA PHE A 27 -2.02 2.86 6.33
C PHE A 27 -1.85 2.38 4.90
N HIS A 28 -1.52 1.10 4.73
CA HIS A 28 -1.26 0.43 3.46
C HIS A 28 -2.24 -0.73 3.29
N HIS A 29 -3.12 -0.64 2.29
CA HIS A 29 -4.19 -1.61 2.06
C HIS A 29 -3.69 -2.94 1.48
N GLY A 30 -4.49 -4.01 1.66
CA GLY A 30 -4.31 -5.30 1.01
C GLY A 30 -4.83 -5.32 -0.43
N TRP A 31 -4.58 -6.39 -1.16
CA TRP A 31 -5.17 -6.64 -2.47
C TRP A 31 -6.53 -7.35 -2.31
N PRO A 32 -7.55 -7.03 -3.08
CA PRO A 32 -7.71 -5.99 -4.12
C PRO A 32 -8.42 -4.71 -3.59
N LEU A 33 -8.04 -4.25 -2.44
CA LEU A 33 -8.70 -3.23 -1.65
C LEU A 33 -8.26 -1.80 -2.04
N SER A 34 -8.59 -0.81 -1.21
CA SER A 34 -8.23 0.60 -1.38
C SER A 34 -8.00 1.27 -0.02
N ALA A 35 -7.67 2.55 -0.01
CA ALA A 35 -7.56 3.34 1.23
C ALA A 35 -8.86 3.37 2.03
N ASP A 36 -10.01 3.06 1.42
CA ASP A 36 -11.32 3.11 2.10
C ASP A 36 -11.48 2.00 3.16
N ASP A 37 -10.73 0.90 3.03
CA ASP A 37 -10.75 -0.17 4.03
C ASP A 37 -10.22 0.27 5.39
N TRP A 38 -9.45 1.34 5.42
CA TRP A 38 -8.88 1.89 6.63
C TRP A 38 -9.72 3.00 7.28
N ASP A 39 -10.87 3.38 6.70
CA ASP A 39 -11.64 4.54 7.17
C ASP A 39 -12.03 4.43 8.64
N ALA A 40 -12.44 3.25 9.11
CA ALA A 40 -12.80 3.06 10.51
C ALA A 40 -11.59 3.26 11.45
N GLN A 41 -10.42 2.72 11.10
CA GLN A 41 -9.19 2.88 11.86
C GLN A 41 -8.68 4.33 11.77
N MET A 42 -8.74 4.94 10.58
CA MET A 42 -8.35 6.34 10.39
C MET A 42 -9.20 7.27 11.27
N LEU A 43 -10.52 7.10 11.31
CA LEU A 43 -11.40 7.90 12.18
C LEU A 43 -11.08 7.68 13.66
N PHE A 44 -10.85 6.43 14.07
CA PHE A 44 -10.47 6.13 15.45
C PHE A 44 -9.19 6.87 15.88
N PHE A 45 -8.13 6.80 15.08
CA PHE A 45 -6.87 7.45 15.41
C PHE A 45 -6.94 8.98 15.26
N LEU A 46 -7.74 9.48 14.33
CA LEU A 46 -8.02 10.91 14.19
C LEU A 46 -8.64 11.48 15.46
N ASP A 47 -9.63 10.78 16.03
CA ASP A 47 -10.28 11.17 17.30
C ASP A 47 -9.32 11.13 18.49
N HIS A 48 -8.22 10.40 18.38
CA HIS A 48 -7.15 10.34 19.37
C HIS A 48 -5.98 11.30 19.08
N GLY A 49 -6.16 12.25 18.16
CA GLY A 49 -5.21 13.32 17.90
C GLY A 49 -4.05 12.96 16.98
N TYR A 50 -4.12 11.85 16.24
CA TYR A 50 -3.11 11.48 15.24
C TYR A 50 -3.41 12.13 13.89
N ARG A 51 -2.37 12.36 13.08
CA ARG A 51 -2.51 12.57 11.64
C ARG A 51 -2.52 11.22 10.97
N VAL A 52 -3.53 10.96 10.13
CA VAL A 52 -3.74 9.67 9.49
C VAL A 52 -3.67 9.81 7.98
N ILE A 53 -2.88 8.95 7.35
CA ILE A 53 -2.67 8.92 5.91
C ILE A 53 -2.99 7.53 5.40
N ALA A 54 -3.62 7.42 4.25
CA ALA A 54 -3.77 6.19 3.48
C ALA A 54 -3.71 6.52 2.00
N HIS A 55 -3.25 5.62 1.16
CA HIS A 55 -3.21 5.80 -0.29
C HIS A 55 -3.90 4.64 -1.00
N ASP A 56 -4.37 4.89 -2.21
CA ASP A 56 -4.74 3.85 -3.15
C ASP A 56 -3.48 3.49 -3.94
N ARG A 57 -3.04 2.23 -3.87
CA ARG A 57 -1.90 1.73 -4.66
C ARG A 57 -2.17 1.89 -6.15
N ARG A 58 -1.13 2.06 -7.00
CA ARG A 58 -1.30 2.03 -8.46
C ARG A 58 -2.14 0.82 -8.89
N GLY A 59 -3.02 1.01 -9.86
CA GLY A 59 -3.95 -0.01 -10.32
C GLY A 59 -5.12 -0.32 -9.37
N HIS A 60 -5.29 0.45 -8.28
CA HIS A 60 -6.37 0.27 -7.30
C HIS A 60 -7.12 1.59 -7.06
N GLY A 61 -8.38 1.47 -6.66
CA GLY A 61 -9.20 2.59 -6.23
C GLY A 61 -9.20 3.76 -7.21
N ARG A 62 -8.78 4.94 -6.71
CA ARG A 62 -8.75 6.22 -7.45
C ARG A 62 -7.40 6.52 -8.09
N SER A 63 -6.37 5.72 -7.80
CA SER A 63 -5.06 5.87 -8.45
C SER A 63 -5.11 5.44 -9.92
N SER A 64 -4.12 5.88 -10.72
CA SER A 64 -4.02 5.51 -12.13
C SER A 64 -4.10 3.99 -12.34
N GLN A 65 -4.95 3.58 -13.28
CA GLN A 65 -5.09 2.18 -13.69
C GLN A 65 -4.06 1.90 -14.78
N VAL A 66 -2.92 1.33 -14.38
CA VAL A 66 -1.76 1.09 -15.24
C VAL A 66 -1.62 -0.39 -15.59
N TRP A 67 -0.90 -0.69 -16.67
CA TRP A 67 -0.67 -2.06 -17.14
C TRP A 67 0.55 -2.72 -16.53
N ASP A 68 1.51 -1.95 -16.03
CA ASP A 68 2.80 -2.38 -15.53
C ASP A 68 3.12 -1.76 -14.15
N GLY A 69 4.29 -2.09 -13.62
CA GLY A 69 4.69 -1.62 -12.29
C GLY A 69 3.92 -2.26 -11.14
N HIS A 70 3.30 -3.43 -11.35
CA HIS A 70 2.58 -4.16 -10.32
C HIS A 70 3.50 -5.09 -9.52
N ASP A 71 4.57 -4.52 -8.97
CA ASP A 71 5.54 -5.19 -8.13
C ASP A 71 5.85 -4.35 -6.88
N MET A 72 6.48 -4.97 -5.91
CA MET A 72 6.72 -4.33 -4.61
C MET A 72 7.72 -3.18 -4.68
N ASP A 73 8.62 -3.15 -5.67
CA ASP A 73 9.57 -2.05 -5.82
C ASP A 73 8.85 -0.77 -6.28
N HIS A 74 7.98 -0.88 -7.28
CA HIS A 74 7.15 0.25 -7.72
C HIS A 74 6.18 0.70 -6.62
N TYR A 75 5.57 -0.24 -5.87
CA TYR A 75 4.70 0.12 -4.74
C TYR A 75 5.46 0.87 -3.65
N ALA A 76 6.70 0.48 -3.34
CA ALA A 76 7.56 1.18 -2.39
C ALA A 76 7.94 2.59 -2.88
N ASP A 77 8.22 2.75 -4.18
CA ASP A 77 8.51 4.04 -4.80
C ASP A 77 7.28 4.97 -4.80
N ASP A 78 6.07 4.42 -4.99
CA ASP A 78 4.81 5.17 -4.86
C ASP A 78 4.60 5.70 -3.43
N VAL A 79 4.85 4.84 -2.42
CA VAL A 79 4.83 5.25 -1.01
C VAL A 79 5.83 6.37 -0.75
N ALA A 80 7.06 6.24 -1.26
CA ALA A 80 8.08 7.28 -1.13
C ALA A 80 7.62 8.61 -1.74
N ALA A 81 6.98 8.60 -2.91
CA ALA A 81 6.44 9.79 -3.55
C ALA A 81 5.37 10.47 -2.66
N VAL A 82 4.48 9.70 -2.02
CA VAL A 82 3.47 10.25 -1.08
C VAL A 82 4.15 10.81 0.17
N VAL A 83 5.11 10.09 0.75
CA VAL A 83 5.88 10.51 1.94
C VAL A 83 6.62 11.82 1.68
N ASP A 84 7.29 11.93 0.51
CA ASP A 84 8.02 13.13 0.10
C ASP A 84 7.07 14.31 -0.14
N HIS A 85 5.99 14.08 -0.88
CA HIS A 85 5.00 15.11 -1.21
C HIS A 85 4.36 15.72 0.04
N LEU A 86 4.07 14.89 1.05
CA LEU A 86 3.43 15.33 2.29
C LEU A 86 4.41 15.77 3.38
N GLY A 87 5.72 15.66 3.13
CA GLY A 87 6.78 15.99 4.08
C GLY A 87 6.72 15.14 5.35
N VAL A 88 6.30 13.87 5.24
CA VAL A 88 6.11 12.97 6.37
C VAL A 88 7.44 12.63 7.01
N GLN A 89 7.50 12.68 8.35
CA GLN A 89 8.66 12.31 9.15
C GLN A 89 8.21 11.45 10.34
N GLY A 90 8.99 10.44 10.70
CA GLY A 90 8.76 9.61 11.88
C GLY A 90 7.40 8.91 11.91
N ALA A 91 6.86 8.51 10.76
CA ALA A 91 5.56 7.87 10.69
C ALA A 91 5.55 6.46 11.27
N VAL A 92 4.39 6.06 11.80
CA VAL A 92 4.07 4.65 12.03
C VAL A 92 3.43 4.11 10.75
N HIS A 93 4.09 3.18 10.06
CA HIS A 93 3.52 2.51 8.90
C HIS A 93 2.76 1.25 9.32
N VAL A 94 1.51 1.12 8.88
CA VAL A 94 0.63 -0.02 9.20
C VAL A 94 0.21 -0.69 7.91
N GLY A 95 0.67 -1.91 7.66
CA GLY A 95 0.39 -2.64 6.42
C GLY A 95 -0.35 -3.95 6.66
N HIS A 96 -1.43 -4.18 5.89
CA HIS A 96 -2.18 -5.42 5.90
C HIS A 96 -1.96 -6.21 4.60
N SER A 97 -1.72 -7.53 4.72
CA SER A 97 -1.58 -8.42 3.56
C SER A 97 -0.48 -7.93 2.60
N THR A 98 -0.80 -7.60 1.34
CA THR A 98 0.14 -6.99 0.38
C THR A 98 0.68 -5.65 0.86
N GLY A 99 -0.11 -4.87 1.61
CA GLY A 99 0.35 -3.62 2.21
C GLY A 99 1.45 -3.82 3.25
N GLY A 100 1.47 -4.95 3.94
CA GLY A 100 2.59 -5.30 4.82
C GLY A 100 3.87 -5.61 4.05
N GLY A 101 3.76 -6.28 2.90
CA GLY A 101 4.88 -6.48 1.97
C GLY A 101 5.41 -5.13 1.44
N GLU A 102 4.53 -4.22 1.06
CA GLU A 102 4.85 -2.86 0.61
C GLU A 102 5.63 -2.07 1.68
N VAL A 103 5.20 -2.12 2.95
CA VAL A 103 5.94 -1.47 4.07
C VAL A 103 7.35 -2.03 4.21
N ILE A 104 7.52 -3.35 4.15
CA ILE A 104 8.83 -4.00 4.24
C ILE A 104 9.73 -3.57 3.07
N HIS A 105 9.19 -3.54 1.85
CA HIS A 105 9.93 -3.09 0.67
C HIS A 105 10.28 -1.60 0.73
N TYR A 106 9.37 -0.76 1.24
CA TYR A 106 9.65 0.65 1.47
C TYR A 106 10.84 0.85 2.41
N LEU A 107 10.85 0.15 3.56
CA LEU A 107 11.96 0.21 4.51
C LEU A 107 13.29 -0.26 3.90
N ALA A 108 13.26 -1.37 3.16
CA ALA A 108 14.46 -1.94 2.55
C ALA A 108 15.04 -1.03 1.45
N ARG A 109 14.18 -0.31 0.71
CA ARG A 109 14.55 0.46 -0.47
C ARG A 109 14.83 1.93 -0.17
N HIS A 110 14.04 2.53 0.72
CA HIS A 110 14.10 3.96 1.05
C HIS A 110 14.65 4.27 2.45
N GLY A 111 14.96 3.21 3.23
CA GLY A 111 15.55 3.34 4.56
C GLY A 111 14.52 3.63 5.66
N GLU A 112 15.04 3.78 6.89
CA GLU A 112 14.24 3.90 8.12
C GLU A 112 14.11 5.35 8.60
N ASP A 113 14.79 6.30 7.99
CA ASP A 113 14.97 7.67 8.51
C ASP A 113 13.63 8.40 8.75
N ARG A 114 12.59 8.04 8.01
CA ARG A 114 11.26 8.63 8.12
C ARG A 114 10.22 7.75 8.81
N VAL A 115 10.66 6.60 9.35
CA VAL A 115 9.78 5.60 9.96
C VAL A 115 10.10 5.47 11.44
N SER A 116 9.11 5.67 12.29
CA SER A 116 9.27 5.43 13.74
C SER A 116 8.95 3.99 14.12
N LYS A 117 7.96 3.38 13.44
CA LYS A 117 7.52 1.99 13.69
C LYS A 117 6.89 1.41 12.43
N ALA A 118 6.99 0.07 12.29
CA ALA A 118 6.25 -0.70 11.31
C ALA A 118 5.34 -1.70 12.03
N VAL A 119 4.07 -1.74 11.63
CA VAL A 119 3.07 -2.70 12.12
C VAL A 119 2.65 -3.56 10.94
N ILE A 120 2.92 -4.85 11.00
CA ILE A 120 2.73 -5.79 9.92
C ILE A 120 1.62 -6.76 10.31
N ILE A 121 0.49 -6.72 9.57
CA ILE A 121 -0.71 -7.49 9.87
C ILE A 121 -0.95 -8.50 8.76
N SER A 122 -0.85 -9.80 9.08
CA SER A 122 -1.11 -10.92 8.14
C SER A 122 -0.48 -10.69 6.76
N ALA A 123 0.76 -10.20 6.73
CA ALA A 123 1.42 -9.77 5.52
C ALA A 123 1.78 -10.93 4.60
N VAL A 124 1.82 -10.63 3.30
CA VAL A 124 2.44 -11.56 2.34
C VAL A 124 3.94 -11.63 2.59
N PRO A 125 4.55 -12.83 2.55
CA PRO A 125 5.99 -12.97 2.68
C PRO A 125 6.70 -12.36 1.45
N PRO A 126 7.98 -11.97 1.58
CA PRO A 126 8.75 -11.34 0.51
C PRO A 126 8.82 -12.16 -0.79
N LEU A 127 8.73 -13.49 -0.68
CA LEU A 127 8.79 -14.39 -1.82
C LEU A 127 7.72 -15.48 -1.68
N MET A 128 6.62 -15.34 -2.42
CA MET A 128 5.50 -16.27 -2.38
C MET A 128 5.57 -17.36 -3.46
N VAL A 129 6.08 -17.00 -4.63
CA VAL A 129 6.14 -17.90 -5.79
C VAL A 129 7.24 -18.93 -5.62
N GLN A 130 6.95 -20.17 -5.99
CA GLN A 130 7.93 -21.25 -6.04
C GLN A 130 9.01 -20.95 -7.08
N THR A 131 10.25 -20.92 -6.64
CA THR A 131 11.45 -20.70 -7.46
C THR A 131 12.59 -21.59 -6.94
N PRO A 132 13.71 -21.69 -7.62
CA PRO A 132 14.90 -22.39 -7.07
C PRO A 132 15.37 -21.83 -5.73
N SER A 133 15.19 -20.51 -5.48
CA SER A 133 15.50 -19.86 -4.21
C SER A 133 14.38 -19.96 -3.16
N ASN A 134 13.17 -20.37 -3.56
CA ASN A 134 12.02 -20.60 -2.68
C ASN A 134 11.30 -21.90 -3.06
N PRO A 135 11.88 -23.07 -2.82
CA PRO A 135 11.30 -24.35 -3.23
C PRO A 135 10.00 -24.70 -2.48
N GLY A 136 9.75 -24.08 -1.30
CA GLY A 136 8.52 -24.21 -0.53
C GLY A 136 7.41 -23.24 -0.93
N GLY A 137 7.63 -22.40 -1.91
CA GLY A 137 6.64 -21.43 -2.41
C GLY A 137 5.48 -22.09 -3.14
N LEU A 138 4.44 -21.30 -3.41
CA LEU A 138 3.28 -21.75 -4.18
C LEU A 138 3.57 -21.73 -5.68
N PRO A 139 3.08 -22.70 -6.45
CA PRO A 139 3.19 -22.67 -7.91
C PRO A 139 2.59 -21.40 -8.50
N LYS A 140 3.22 -20.85 -9.54
CA LYS A 140 2.74 -19.62 -10.22
C LYS A 140 1.28 -19.74 -10.69
N SER A 141 0.84 -20.93 -11.09
CA SER A 141 -0.55 -21.19 -11.51
C SER A 141 -1.59 -20.82 -10.46
N VAL A 142 -1.27 -20.93 -9.17
CA VAL A 142 -2.17 -20.53 -8.07
C VAL A 142 -2.45 -19.03 -8.14
N PHE A 143 -1.42 -18.23 -8.38
CA PHE A 143 -1.56 -16.78 -8.51
C PHE A 143 -2.28 -16.37 -9.80
N ASP A 144 -1.99 -17.07 -10.91
CA ASP A 144 -2.66 -16.85 -12.19
C ASP A 144 -4.18 -17.12 -12.08
N ASP A 145 -4.57 -18.15 -11.32
CA ASP A 145 -5.98 -18.48 -11.07
C ASP A 145 -6.66 -17.48 -10.13
N MET A 146 -5.95 -16.98 -9.11
CA MET A 146 -6.45 -15.91 -8.24
C MET A 146 -6.71 -14.62 -9.03
N ASN A 147 -5.78 -14.22 -9.89
CA ASN A 147 -5.92 -13.03 -10.73
C ASN A 147 -7.12 -13.17 -11.69
N ARG A 148 -7.29 -14.34 -12.33
CA ARG A 148 -8.44 -14.61 -13.21
C ARG A 148 -9.78 -14.58 -12.45
N SER A 149 -9.84 -15.13 -11.25
CA SER A 149 -11.06 -15.17 -10.43
C SER A 149 -11.38 -13.80 -9.83
N GLY A 150 -10.37 -13.02 -9.43
CA GLY A 150 -10.51 -11.66 -8.93
C GLY A 150 -11.03 -10.72 -10.03
N PHE A 151 -10.47 -10.80 -11.24
CA PHE A 151 -10.90 -10.03 -12.40
C PHE A 151 -12.37 -10.31 -12.78
N ARG A 152 -12.79 -11.58 -12.79
CA ARG A 152 -14.18 -11.96 -13.07
C ARG A 152 -15.16 -11.43 -12.02
N ARG A 153 -14.81 -11.45 -10.72
CA ARG A 153 -15.68 -10.94 -9.66
C ARG A 153 -15.86 -9.41 -9.73
N HIS A 154 -14.84 -8.67 -10.11
CA HIS A 154 -14.96 -7.21 -10.31
C HIS A 154 -15.84 -6.83 -11.49
N LEU A 155 -15.79 -7.59 -12.59
CA LEU A 155 -16.66 -7.38 -13.75
C LEU A 155 -18.15 -7.68 -13.47
N PHE A 156 -18.47 -8.60 -12.54
CA PHE A 156 -19.83 -8.96 -12.19
C PHE A 156 -20.42 -8.11 -11.03
N ALA A 157 -19.60 -7.35 -10.31
CA ALA A 157 -20.08 -6.44 -9.26
C ALA A 157 -20.51 -5.06 -9.79
N LEU A 158 -20.39 -4.83 -11.10
CA LEU A 158 -20.79 -3.57 -11.77
C LEU A 158 -22.08 -3.70 -12.58
N ASN A 159 -22.87 -4.78 -12.39
CA ASN A 159 -24.18 -4.96 -13.03
C ASN A 159 -25.30 -4.95 -11.98
#